data_2560fd849f22decdd8f291dbbfe21c2e
#
_entry.id   2560fd849f22decdd8f291dbbfe21c2e
#
_cell.length_a   1.000
_cell.length_b   1.000
_cell.length_c   1.000
_cell.angle_alpha   90.00
_cell.angle_beta   90.00
_cell.angle_gamma   90.00
#
_symmetry.space_group_name_H-M   'P 1'
#
loop_
_entity.id
_entity.type
_entity.pdbx_description
1 polymer ?
#
loop_
_entity_poly.entity_id
_entity_poly.type
_entity_poly.pdbx_seq_one_letter_code
_entity_poly.pdbx_strand_id
1 'polypeptide(L)'
;AVAERLIVKNPIEECKAPPIRRKEMHLLSREELQKLLIQARAEGYYEVFLLELTTGLRVGELMALQWDDLNFNTGELRIERQVYRTKEELLIQEPKTKASIRTVILPPPVVEALKEYKKTVSSRWMFPSPKKEDAPLAPAAASHRLSKILSHAGCKKVRFHDLRHVFATNALEHGMDVKTLSTIIGHVSSATTLNVYAHVTSDMQRQAAAKIDQGIGKVEISAENPQAIASRTMTDFKPKRGKRRYWGSGYLGQTKGGRWNGRYTVTWPDGTKRTRDIY
;
A
#
# COMPACT_ATOMS: atom_id res chain seq x y z
N ALA A 1 -4.28 -27.76 -21.82
CA ALA A 1 -4.88 -29.11 -21.78
C ALA A 1 -6.33 -29.09 -22.27
N VAL A 2 -7.27 -28.30 -21.65
CA VAL A 2 -8.67 -28.21 -22.18
C VAL A 2 -8.69 -27.47 -23.51
N ALA A 3 -8.01 -26.34 -23.63
CA ALA A 3 -7.92 -25.56 -24.87
C ALA A 3 -7.27 -26.35 -26.01
N GLU A 4 -6.38 -27.26 -25.70
CA GLU A 4 -5.70 -28.15 -26.64
C GLU A 4 -6.45 -29.48 -26.85
N ARG A 5 -7.65 -29.60 -26.27
CA ARG A 5 -8.52 -30.80 -26.35
C ARG A 5 -7.88 -32.10 -25.83
N LEU A 6 -6.86 -32.02 -24.97
CA LEU A 6 -6.23 -33.20 -24.34
C LEU A 6 -7.08 -33.78 -23.22
N ILE A 7 -7.95 -32.96 -22.60
CA ILE A 7 -8.95 -33.39 -21.62
C ILE A 7 -10.27 -32.66 -21.89
N VAL A 8 -11.38 -33.35 -21.63
CA VAL A 8 -12.73 -32.83 -21.91
C VAL A 8 -13.16 -31.74 -20.91
N LYS A 9 -12.76 -31.89 -19.64
CA LYS A 9 -13.10 -30.96 -18.54
C LYS A 9 -11.92 -30.79 -17.64
N ASN A 10 -11.76 -29.57 -17.11
CA ASN A 10 -10.73 -29.29 -16.11
C ASN A 10 -11.11 -29.95 -14.77
N PRO A 11 -10.37 -30.95 -14.28
CA PRO A 11 -10.71 -31.65 -13.03
C PRO A 11 -10.65 -30.76 -11.78
N ILE A 12 -10.01 -29.57 -11.88
CA ILE A 12 -9.85 -28.63 -10.75
C ILE A 12 -11.06 -27.69 -10.60
N GLU A 13 -11.92 -27.56 -11.62
CA GLU A 13 -13.07 -26.63 -11.56
C GLU A 13 -14.05 -26.92 -10.42
N GLU A 14 -14.16 -28.19 -10.02
CA GLU A 14 -15.03 -28.63 -8.93
C GLU A 14 -14.30 -28.64 -7.56
N CYS A 15 -12.98 -28.42 -7.55
CA CYS A 15 -12.21 -28.40 -6.31
C CYS A 15 -12.39 -27.07 -5.58
N LYS A 16 -12.87 -27.11 -4.34
CA LYS A 16 -12.88 -25.95 -3.46
C LYS A 16 -11.47 -25.70 -2.95
N ALA A 17 -10.90 -24.54 -3.26
CA ALA A 17 -9.62 -24.15 -2.70
C ALA A 17 -9.72 -24.12 -1.15
N PRO A 18 -8.71 -24.62 -0.43
CA PRO A 18 -8.71 -24.53 1.02
C PRO A 18 -8.74 -23.05 1.45
N PRO A 19 -9.40 -22.72 2.58
CA PRO A 19 -9.49 -21.34 3.04
C PRO A 19 -8.09 -20.80 3.34
N ILE A 20 -7.77 -19.64 2.76
CA ILE A 20 -6.51 -18.94 3.02
C ILE A 20 -6.55 -18.37 4.43
N ARG A 21 -5.89 -19.01 5.38
CA ARG A 21 -5.64 -18.43 6.70
C ARG A 21 -4.61 -17.32 6.56
N ARG A 22 -5.04 -16.07 6.68
CA ARG A 22 -4.11 -14.93 6.74
C ARG A 22 -3.27 -15.07 8.01
N LYS A 23 -1.95 -15.21 7.87
CA LYS A 23 -1.03 -15.10 9.00
C LYS A 23 -0.95 -13.64 9.42
N GLU A 24 -1.00 -13.39 10.72
CA GLU A 24 -0.71 -12.06 11.26
C GLU A 24 0.68 -11.62 10.82
N MET A 25 0.79 -10.37 10.36
CA MET A 25 2.07 -9.78 10.01
C MET A 25 2.78 -9.34 11.28
N HIS A 26 3.93 -9.92 11.55
CA HIS A 26 4.77 -9.51 12.67
C HIS A 26 5.66 -8.35 12.24
N LEU A 27 5.17 -7.12 12.36
CA LEU A 27 5.94 -5.93 12.07
C LEU A 27 6.91 -5.62 13.22
N LEU A 28 8.09 -5.10 12.89
CA LEU A 28 9.03 -4.58 13.89
C LEU A 28 8.48 -3.31 14.53
N SER A 29 8.62 -3.19 15.85
CA SER A 29 8.29 -1.96 16.56
C SER A 29 9.30 -0.85 16.22
N ARG A 30 8.98 0.39 16.59
CA ARG A 30 9.88 1.54 16.39
C ARG A 30 11.23 1.34 17.08
N GLU A 31 11.22 0.78 18.28
CA GLU A 31 12.43 0.46 19.06
C GLU A 31 13.25 -0.66 18.40
N GLU A 32 12.57 -1.69 17.86
CA GLU A 32 13.24 -2.77 17.13
C GLU A 32 13.85 -2.26 15.81
N LEU A 33 13.20 -1.32 15.12
CA LEU A 33 13.76 -0.67 13.92
C LEU A 33 15.03 0.11 14.24
N GLN A 34 15.03 0.85 15.35
CA GLN A 34 16.23 1.57 15.79
C GLN A 34 17.38 0.60 16.12
N LYS A 35 17.10 -0.49 16.85
CA LYS A 35 18.09 -1.53 17.15
C LYS A 35 18.63 -2.19 15.88
N LEU A 36 17.74 -2.49 14.91
CA LEU A 36 18.13 -3.02 13.60
C LEU A 36 19.11 -2.08 12.89
N LEU A 37 18.80 -0.78 12.80
CA LEU A 37 19.65 0.19 12.10
C LEU A 37 21.00 0.42 12.81
N ILE A 38 21.03 0.45 14.15
CA ILE A 38 22.26 0.55 14.93
C ILE A 38 23.15 -0.67 14.67
N GLN A 39 22.59 -1.88 14.77
CA GLN A 39 23.32 -3.12 14.54
C GLN A 39 23.77 -3.24 13.07
N ALA A 40 22.91 -2.86 12.13
CA ALA A 40 23.23 -2.83 10.71
C ALA A 40 24.41 -1.90 10.41
N ARG A 41 24.50 -0.75 11.08
CA ARG A 41 25.64 0.17 10.96
C ARG A 41 26.91 -0.46 11.46
N ALA A 42 26.88 -1.13 12.60
CA ALA A 42 28.03 -1.84 13.16
C ALA A 42 28.53 -2.98 12.25
N GLU A 43 27.65 -3.57 11.44
CA GLU A 43 27.98 -4.68 10.52
C GLU A 43 28.18 -4.22 9.05
N GLY A 44 28.10 -2.91 8.76
CA GLY A 44 28.32 -2.37 7.41
C GLY A 44 27.16 -2.58 6.42
N TYR A 45 25.94 -2.68 6.92
CA TYR A 45 24.71 -2.88 6.11
C TYR A 45 23.64 -1.80 6.36
N TYR A 46 24.04 -0.67 6.97
CA TYR A 46 23.11 0.40 7.33
C TYR A 46 22.35 0.94 6.13
N GLU A 47 23.02 1.24 5.03
CA GLU A 47 22.47 1.86 3.85
C GLU A 47 21.48 0.95 3.12
N VAL A 48 21.71 -0.37 3.17
CA VAL A 48 20.78 -1.38 2.64
C VAL A 48 19.42 -1.27 3.34
N PHE A 49 19.44 -1.29 4.68
CA PHE A 49 18.20 -1.28 5.46
C PHE A 49 17.59 0.11 5.57
N LEU A 50 18.41 1.17 5.56
CA LEU A 50 17.92 2.54 5.46
C LEU A 50 17.11 2.73 4.18
N LEU A 51 17.64 2.32 3.04
CA LEU A 51 16.98 2.47 1.75
C LEU A 51 15.73 1.60 1.66
N GLU A 52 15.78 0.36 2.16
CA GLU A 52 14.60 -0.52 2.22
C GLU A 52 13.47 0.09 3.07
N LEU A 53 13.78 0.60 4.26
CA LEU A 53 12.81 1.18 5.19
C LEU A 53 12.27 2.55 4.74
N THR A 54 12.90 3.18 3.75
CA THR A 54 12.45 4.46 3.18
C THR A 54 11.76 4.34 1.83
N THR A 55 11.91 3.20 1.14
CA THR A 55 11.36 3.00 -0.20
C THR A 55 10.44 1.79 -0.31
N GLY A 56 10.60 0.80 0.56
CA GLY A 56 9.87 -0.45 0.51
C GLY A 56 10.06 -1.22 -0.79
N LEU A 57 11.24 -1.20 -1.40
CA LEU A 57 11.56 -1.91 -2.63
C LEU A 57 11.48 -3.42 -2.44
N ARG A 58 11.23 -4.15 -3.51
CA ARG A 58 11.46 -5.60 -3.45
C ARG A 58 12.95 -5.87 -3.32
N VAL A 59 13.34 -6.88 -2.53
CA VAL A 59 14.77 -7.20 -2.31
C VAL A 59 15.54 -7.37 -3.62
N GLY A 60 14.90 -7.92 -4.67
CA GLY A 60 15.51 -8.05 -5.99
C GLY A 60 15.72 -6.70 -6.70
N GLU A 61 14.81 -5.76 -6.52
CA GLU A 61 14.92 -4.38 -7.04
C GLU A 61 16.03 -3.63 -6.29
N LEU A 62 16.02 -3.71 -4.95
CA LEU A 62 17.01 -3.06 -4.09
C LEU A 62 18.45 -3.52 -4.41
N MET A 63 18.64 -4.84 -4.56
CA MET A 63 19.97 -5.38 -4.90
C MET A 63 20.43 -5.05 -6.32
N ALA A 64 19.50 -4.73 -7.23
CA ALA A 64 19.80 -4.38 -8.61
C ALA A 64 20.15 -2.90 -8.83
N LEU A 65 20.14 -2.07 -7.79
CA LEU A 65 20.41 -0.65 -7.89
C LEU A 65 21.87 -0.37 -8.23
N GLN A 66 22.06 0.56 -9.15
CA GLN A 66 23.35 1.12 -9.53
C GLN A 66 23.44 2.59 -9.12
N TRP A 67 24.65 3.12 -9.03
CA TRP A 67 24.83 4.51 -8.68
C TRP A 67 24.25 5.48 -9.71
N ASP A 68 24.19 5.09 -10.97
CA ASP A 68 23.61 5.88 -12.06
C ASP A 68 22.08 5.94 -12.01
N ASP A 69 21.44 5.09 -11.19
CA ASP A 69 20.00 5.16 -10.97
C ASP A 69 19.60 6.30 -10.03
N LEU A 70 20.55 6.86 -9.25
CA LEU A 70 20.29 7.92 -8.28
C LEU A 70 20.83 9.26 -8.75
N ASN A 71 19.93 10.21 -8.92
CA ASN A 71 20.31 11.61 -9.08
C ASN A 71 20.51 12.26 -7.69
N PHE A 72 21.76 12.50 -7.30
CA PHE A 72 22.09 13.07 -5.99
C PHE A 72 21.61 14.53 -5.81
N ASN A 73 21.31 15.25 -6.90
CA ASN A 73 20.85 16.64 -6.81
C ASN A 73 19.34 16.72 -6.56
N THR A 74 18.57 15.84 -7.22
CA THR A 74 17.10 15.83 -7.14
C THR A 74 16.55 14.81 -6.14
N GLY A 75 17.38 13.83 -5.73
CA GLY A 75 16.97 12.71 -4.89
C GLY A 75 16.15 11.65 -5.64
N GLU A 76 16.05 11.75 -6.97
CA GLU A 76 15.30 10.80 -7.79
C GLU A 76 16.07 9.48 -7.93
N LEU A 77 15.45 8.39 -7.49
CA LEU A 77 15.94 7.02 -7.64
C LEU A 77 15.07 6.27 -8.65
N ARG A 78 15.67 5.84 -9.75
CA ARG A 78 15.00 5.09 -10.80
C ARG A 78 15.13 3.58 -10.55
N ILE A 79 14.00 2.89 -10.56
CA ILE A 79 13.92 1.43 -10.38
C ILE A 79 13.53 0.83 -11.73
N GLU A 80 14.49 0.19 -12.41
CA GLU A 80 14.29 -0.38 -13.74
C GLU A 80 14.87 -1.78 -13.91
N ARG A 81 15.42 -2.35 -12.85
CA ARG A 81 16.06 -3.67 -12.86
C ARG A 81 15.68 -4.46 -11.60
N GLN A 82 15.76 -5.76 -11.71
CA GLN A 82 15.66 -6.67 -10.59
C GLN A 82 16.68 -7.82 -10.71
N VAL A 83 17.17 -8.25 -9.59
CA VAL A 83 18.04 -9.43 -9.47
C VAL A 83 17.20 -10.59 -8.94
N TYR A 84 17.30 -11.73 -9.55
CA TYR A 84 16.80 -12.99 -9.02
C TYR A 84 17.80 -14.11 -9.24
N ARG A 85 17.71 -15.15 -8.45
CA ARG A 85 18.58 -16.30 -8.53
C ARG A 85 17.87 -17.47 -9.16
N THR A 86 18.44 -18.03 -10.21
CA THR A 86 18.11 -19.37 -10.70
C THR A 86 18.91 -20.43 -9.95
N LYS A 87 18.76 -21.69 -10.31
CA LYS A 87 19.60 -22.78 -9.74
C LYS A 87 21.09 -22.59 -10.07
N GLU A 88 21.38 -21.99 -11.21
CA GLU A 88 22.72 -21.90 -11.79
C GLU A 88 23.39 -20.56 -11.52
N GLU A 89 22.66 -19.44 -11.68
CA GLU A 89 23.25 -18.10 -11.67
C GLU A 89 22.34 -17.00 -11.13
N LEU A 90 22.92 -15.83 -10.92
CA LEU A 90 22.23 -14.58 -10.64
C LEU A 90 21.88 -13.91 -11.98
N LEU A 91 20.59 -13.73 -12.24
CA LEU A 91 20.11 -13.04 -13.42
C LEU A 91 19.65 -11.62 -13.08
N ILE A 92 20.01 -10.69 -13.93
CA ILE A 92 19.58 -9.30 -13.87
C ILE A 92 18.66 -9.10 -15.05
N GLN A 93 17.43 -8.70 -14.78
CA GLN A 93 16.43 -8.46 -15.83
C GLN A 93 15.66 -7.17 -15.58
N GLU A 94 15.16 -6.60 -16.65
CA GLU A 94 14.11 -5.60 -16.54
C GLU A 94 12.85 -6.22 -15.93
N PRO A 95 12.06 -5.44 -15.19
CA PRO A 95 10.79 -5.92 -14.65
C PRO A 95 9.87 -6.39 -15.77
N LYS A 96 9.11 -7.47 -15.51
CA LYS A 96 8.18 -8.09 -16.48
C LYS A 96 7.12 -7.13 -17.04
N THR A 97 6.85 -6.02 -16.37
CA THR A 97 5.85 -5.03 -16.80
C THR A 97 6.44 -3.63 -16.78
N LYS A 98 6.10 -2.81 -17.78
CA LYS A 98 6.46 -1.39 -17.83
C LYS A 98 5.99 -0.61 -16.58
N ALA A 99 4.89 -1.02 -15.98
CA ALA A 99 4.37 -0.42 -14.73
C ALA A 99 5.28 -0.64 -13.52
N SER A 100 6.24 -1.57 -13.60
CA SER A 100 7.22 -1.80 -12.53
C SER A 100 8.43 -0.85 -12.63
N ILE A 101 8.64 -0.22 -13.78
CA ILE A 101 9.64 0.85 -13.93
C ILE A 101 9.04 2.10 -13.34
N ARG A 102 9.70 2.65 -12.33
CA ARG A 102 9.22 3.80 -11.58
C ARG A 102 10.37 4.61 -11.00
N THR A 103 10.09 5.86 -10.67
CA THR A 103 11.00 6.75 -9.96
C THR A 103 10.44 7.02 -8.57
N VAL A 104 11.29 6.94 -7.57
CA VAL A 104 10.99 7.27 -6.17
C VAL A 104 11.87 8.42 -5.75
N ILE A 105 11.31 9.42 -5.06
CA ILE A 105 12.09 10.53 -4.52
C ILE A 105 12.54 10.18 -3.11
N LEU A 106 13.85 10.19 -2.88
CA LEU A 106 14.45 9.93 -1.58
C LEU A 106 14.47 11.18 -0.71
N PRO A 107 14.24 11.05 0.61
CA PRO A 107 14.44 12.14 1.55
C PRO A 107 15.91 12.64 1.55
N PRO A 108 16.17 13.94 1.70
CA PRO A 108 17.54 14.49 1.68
C PRO A 108 18.53 13.81 2.64
N PRO A 109 18.17 13.42 3.87
CA PRO A 109 19.09 12.71 4.77
C PRO A 109 19.52 11.33 4.23
N VAL A 110 18.64 10.65 3.46
CA VAL A 110 18.96 9.36 2.84
C VAL A 110 19.93 9.55 1.69
N VAL A 111 19.71 10.59 0.87
CA VAL A 111 20.61 10.96 -0.23
C VAL A 111 22.01 11.26 0.30
N GLU A 112 22.14 12.03 1.37
CA GLU A 112 23.44 12.33 1.97
C GLU A 112 24.12 11.07 2.55
N ALA A 113 23.37 10.19 3.21
CA ALA A 113 23.92 8.92 3.71
C ALA A 113 24.45 8.05 2.54
N LEU A 114 23.71 7.98 1.44
CA LEU A 114 24.13 7.23 0.24
C LEU A 114 25.33 7.89 -0.46
N LYS A 115 25.41 9.22 -0.45
CA LYS A 115 26.55 9.97 -1.00
C LYS A 115 27.85 9.69 -0.22
N GLU A 116 27.78 9.64 1.10
CA GLU A 116 28.93 9.25 1.93
C GLU A 116 29.29 7.78 1.71
N TYR A 117 28.30 6.89 1.67
CA TYR A 117 28.52 5.48 1.41
C TYR A 117 29.17 5.23 0.05
N LYS A 118 28.77 5.95 -1.01
CA LYS A 118 29.37 5.87 -2.34
C LYS A 118 30.89 6.04 -2.35
N LYS A 119 31.43 6.87 -1.45
CA LYS A 119 32.87 7.09 -1.33
C LYS A 119 33.63 5.83 -0.89
N THR A 120 32.95 4.89 -0.26
CA THR A 120 33.52 3.63 0.25
C THR A 120 33.35 2.44 -0.70
N VAL A 121 32.58 2.63 -1.79
CA VAL A 121 32.21 1.55 -2.71
C VAL A 121 32.80 1.81 -4.10
N SER A 122 33.71 0.95 -4.56
CA SER A 122 34.34 1.04 -5.89
C SER A 122 33.63 0.19 -6.95
N SER A 123 32.31 0.03 -6.86
CA SER A 123 31.50 -0.76 -7.80
C SER A 123 30.44 0.10 -8.43
N ARG A 124 29.97 -0.26 -9.63
CA ARG A 124 28.76 0.34 -10.23
C ARG A 124 27.50 0.03 -9.42
N TRP A 125 27.48 -1.11 -8.71
CA TRP A 125 26.36 -1.52 -7.87
C TRP A 125 26.37 -0.76 -6.56
N MET A 126 25.21 -0.30 -6.10
CA MET A 126 25.10 0.30 -4.78
C MET A 126 25.45 -0.69 -3.68
N PHE A 127 25.02 -1.95 -3.85
CA PHE A 127 25.26 -3.03 -2.90
C PHE A 127 25.97 -4.19 -3.58
N PRO A 128 27.30 -4.12 -3.72
CA PRO A 128 28.08 -5.13 -4.44
C PRO A 128 28.20 -6.43 -3.65
N SER A 129 28.45 -7.51 -4.37
CA SER A 129 28.77 -8.81 -3.80
C SER A 129 30.19 -8.80 -3.20
N PRO A 130 30.39 -9.24 -1.94
CA PRO A 130 31.74 -9.37 -1.40
C PRO A 130 32.52 -10.58 -1.96
N LYS A 131 31.85 -11.44 -2.75
CA LYS A 131 32.41 -12.69 -3.25
C LYS A 131 32.62 -12.74 -4.75
N LYS A 132 31.96 -11.88 -5.51
CA LYS A 132 32.01 -11.86 -6.97
C LYS A 132 32.29 -10.44 -7.43
N GLU A 133 33.29 -10.32 -8.28
CA GLU A 133 33.63 -9.07 -8.95
C GLU A 133 32.49 -8.65 -9.88
N ASP A 134 32.23 -7.34 -9.93
CA ASP A 134 31.18 -6.71 -10.74
C ASP A 134 29.79 -7.36 -10.68
N ALA A 135 29.43 -7.89 -9.51
CA ALA A 135 28.14 -8.49 -9.29
C ALA A 135 27.39 -7.83 -8.11
N PRO A 136 26.06 -7.72 -8.15
CA PRO A 136 25.28 -7.23 -7.01
C PRO A 136 25.22 -8.27 -5.91
N LEU A 137 24.89 -7.84 -4.69
CA LEU A 137 24.59 -8.72 -3.58
C LEU A 137 23.36 -9.59 -3.91
N ALA A 138 23.49 -10.90 -3.69
CA ALA A 138 22.38 -11.81 -3.94
C ALA A 138 21.20 -11.54 -2.96
N PRO A 139 19.94 -11.54 -3.42
CA PRO A 139 18.77 -11.36 -2.54
C PRO A 139 18.70 -12.30 -1.35
N ALA A 140 19.14 -13.57 -1.55
CA ALA A 140 19.24 -14.54 -0.47
C ALA A 140 20.32 -14.17 0.57
N ALA A 141 21.44 -13.58 0.12
CA ALA A 141 22.49 -13.11 1.02
C ALA A 141 22.01 -11.91 1.85
N ALA A 142 21.31 -10.96 1.25
CA ALA A 142 20.69 -9.85 1.96
C ALA A 142 19.68 -10.34 3.02
N SER A 143 18.82 -11.29 2.67
CA SER A 143 17.86 -11.90 3.60
C SER A 143 18.53 -12.64 4.75
N HIS A 144 19.60 -13.38 4.46
CA HIS A 144 20.38 -14.06 5.49
C HIS A 144 21.10 -13.05 6.41
N ARG A 145 21.61 -11.95 5.85
CA ARG A 145 22.25 -10.89 6.62
C ARG A 145 21.25 -10.23 7.56
N LEU A 146 20.03 -9.91 7.08
CA LEU A 146 18.95 -9.40 7.93
C LEU A 146 18.70 -10.32 9.13
N SER A 147 18.59 -11.64 8.90
CA SER A 147 18.32 -12.61 9.96
C SER A 147 19.43 -12.61 11.04
N LYS A 148 20.70 -12.46 10.64
CA LYS A 148 21.84 -12.34 11.58
C LYS A 148 21.78 -11.03 12.37
N ILE A 149 21.60 -9.92 11.69
CA ILE A 149 21.55 -8.60 12.34
C ILE A 149 20.40 -8.52 13.34
N LEU A 150 19.21 -9.04 13.01
CA LEU A 150 18.09 -9.12 13.94
C LEU A 150 18.41 -9.97 15.17
N SER A 151 19.09 -11.10 14.97
CA SER A 151 19.52 -11.95 16.09
C SER A 151 20.53 -11.23 17.00
N HIS A 152 21.51 -10.54 16.42
CA HIS A 152 22.51 -9.77 17.19
C HIS A 152 21.89 -8.55 17.91
N ALA A 153 20.87 -7.95 17.30
CA ALA A 153 20.13 -6.84 17.90
C ALA A 153 19.11 -7.27 18.97
N GLY A 154 18.94 -8.58 19.19
CA GLY A 154 17.91 -9.11 20.10
C GLY A 154 16.48 -8.80 19.64
N CYS A 155 16.25 -8.66 18.35
CA CYS A 155 14.96 -8.38 17.75
C CYS A 155 14.27 -9.68 17.29
N LYS A 156 12.94 -9.63 17.20
CA LYS A 156 12.20 -10.75 16.62
C LYS A 156 12.57 -10.98 15.16
N LYS A 157 12.53 -12.24 14.74
CA LYS A 157 12.84 -12.62 13.37
C LYS A 157 11.70 -12.24 12.43
N VAL A 158 12.03 -11.45 11.40
CA VAL A 158 11.13 -11.10 10.30
C VAL A 158 11.80 -11.42 8.96
N ARG A 159 11.02 -11.57 7.90
CA ARG A 159 11.53 -11.76 6.54
C ARG A 159 11.92 -10.41 5.93
N PHE A 160 12.76 -10.42 4.93
CA PHE A 160 13.13 -9.18 4.21
C PHE A 160 11.89 -8.47 3.65
N HIS A 161 10.93 -9.22 3.10
CA HIS A 161 9.69 -8.66 2.59
C HIS A 161 8.82 -7.99 3.66
N ASP A 162 8.96 -8.38 4.92
CA ASP A 162 8.20 -7.78 6.02
C ASP A 162 8.69 -6.35 6.32
N LEU A 163 9.94 -5.98 5.96
CA LEU A 163 10.44 -4.59 6.04
C LEU A 163 9.68 -3.66 5.07
N ARG A 164 9.32 -4.16 3.90
CA ARG A 164 8.46 -3.43 2.96
C ARG A 164 7.06 -3.22 3.56
N HIS A 165 6.54 -4.17 4.31
CA HIS A 165 5.28 -3.98 5.05
C HIS A 165 5.42 -2.93 6.15
N VAL A 166 6.56 -2.91 6.86
CA VAL A 166 6.87 -1.86 7.84
C VAL A 166 6.88 -0.48 7.18
N PHE A 167 7.58 -0.33 6.04
CA PHE A 167 7.56 0.92 5.27
C PHE A 167 6.13 1.35 4.92
N ALA A 168 5.35 0.44 4.34
CA ALA A 168 4.02 0.76 3.87
C ALA A 168 3.04 1.11 5.01
N THR A 169 3.11 0.39 6.13
CA THR A 169 2.32 0.70 7.33
C THR A 169 2.69 2.07 7.88
N ASN A 170 3.99 2.33 8.06
CA ASN A 170 4.50 3.59 8.57
C ASN A 170 4.13 4.77 7.64
N ALA A 171 4.23 4.60 6.33
CA ALA A 171 3.83 5.61 5.36
C ALA A 171 2.33 5.98 5.47
N LEU A 172 1.47 4.97 5.59
CA LEU A 172 0.02 5.18 5.77
C LEU A 172 -0.30 5.84 7.12
N GLU A 173 0.32 5.41 8.21
CA GLU A 173 0.17 6.02 9.54
C GLU A 173 0.56 7.51 9.55
N HIS A 174 1.57 7.89 8.74
CA HIS A 174 1.99 9.29 8.56
C HIS A 174 1.20 10.04 7.48
N GLY A 175 0.09 9.47 7.00
CA GLY A 175 -0.87 10.16 6.14
C GLY A 175 -0.57 10.12 4.65
N MET A 176 0.35 9.25 4.20
CA MET A 176 0.53 9.01 2.76
C MET A 176 -0.73 8.38 2.19
N ASP A 177 -1.22 8.88 1.09
CA ASP A 177 -2.39 8.28 0.42
C ASP A 177 -2.04 6.93 -0.24
N VAL A 178 -3.04 6.05 -0.32
CA VAL A 178 -2.88 4.67 -0.81
C VAL A 178 -2.42 4.61 -2.26
N LYS A 179 -2.80 5.58 -3.10
CA LYS A 179 -2.42 5.63 -4.51
C LYS A 179 -0.93 5.96 -4.65
N THR A 180 -0.47 6.98 -3.94
CA THR A 180 0.95 7.35 -3.87
C THR A 180 1.79 6.20 -3.33
N LEU A 181 1.38 5.59 -2.22
CA LEU A 181 2.07 4.42 -1.67
C LEU A 181 2.13 3.28 -2.70
N SER A 182 1.01 2.96 -3.35
CA SER A 182 0.94 1.90 -4.37
C SER A 182 1.92 2.14 -5.53
N THR A 183 2.08 3.40 -5.94
CA THR A 183 3.03 3.81 -6.97
C THR A 183 4.47 3.62 -6.50
N ILE A 184 4.81 4.08 -5.29
CA ILE A 184 6.17 3.97 -4.72
C ILE A 184 6.58 2.51 -4.60
N ILE A 185 5.73 1.67 -4.01
CA ILE A 185 6.03 0.25 -3.83
C ILE A 185 5.88 -0.59 -5.12
N GLY A 186 5.30 -0.03 -6.20
CA GLY A 186 5.12 -0.73 -7.47
C GLY A 186 4.12 -1.90 -7.37
N HIS A 187 2.97 -1.67 -6.76
CA HIS A 187 1.84 -2.59 -6.86
C HIS A 187 1.07 -2.36 -8.16
N VAL A 188 0.77 -3.43 -8.89
CA VAL A 188 -0.01 -3.36 -10.13
C VAL A 188 -1.44 -2.85 -9.88
N SER A 189 -1.95 -3.04 -8.67
CA SER A 189 -3.28 -2.60 -8.26
C SER A 189 -3.26 -2.02 -6.86
N SER A 190 -3.86 -0.85 -6.67
CA SER A 190 -4.09 -0.25 -5.35
C SER A 190 -4.99 -1.11 -4.45
N ALA A 191 -5.83 -1.96 -5.04
CA ALA A 191 -6.61 -2.96 -4.31
C ALA A 191 -5.72 -3.94 -3.53
N THR A 192 -4.54 -4.28 -4.04
CA THR A 192 -3.57 -5.11 -3.31
C THR A 192 -3.07 -4.40 -2.06
N THR A 193 -2.75 -3.11 -2.17
CA THR A 193 -2.34 -2.27 -1.04
C THR A 193 -3.47 -2.17 -0.01
N LEU A 194 -4.70 -1.86 -0.44
CA LEU A 194 -5.87 -1.78 0.43
C LEU A 194 -6.14 -3.09 1.16
N ASN A 195 -6.10 -4.23 0.47
CA ASN A 195 -6.36 -5.54 1.07
C ASN A 195 -5.31 -5.96 2.11
N VAL A 196 -4.06 -5.54 1.92
CA VAL A 196 -2.96 -5.85 2.84
C VAL A 196 -3.01 -4.94 4.07
N TYR A 197 -3.36 -3.66 3.91
CA TYR A 197 -3.30 -2.64 4.96
C TYR A 197 -4.67 -2.16 5.47
N ALA A 198 -5.76 -2.87 5.15
CA ALA A 198 -7.13 -2.52 5.57
C ALA A 198 -7.31 -2.39 7.10
N HIS A 199 -6.42 -3.00 7.89
CA HIS A 199 -6.47 -2.96 9.35
C HIS A 199 -5.82 -1.71 9.98
N VAL A 200 -5.03 -0.95 9.20
CA VAL A 200 -4.40 0.32 9.67
C VAL A 200 -5.44 1.45 9.80
N THR A 201 -6.69 1.18 9.46
CA THR A 201 -7.73 2.19 9.22
C THR A 201 -8.31 2.87 10.47
N SER A 202 -8.21 2.32 11.68
CA SER A 202 -8.85 2.92 12.86
C SER A 202 -8.19 4.23 13.30
N ASP A 203 -6.87 4.31 13.28
CA ASP A 203 -6.14 5.54 13.63
C ASP A 203 -6.19 6.56 12.48
N MET A 204 -6.18 6.09 11.24
CA MET A 204 -6.42 6.95 10.08
C MET A 204 -7.84 7.54 10.10
N GLN A 205 -8.85 6.79 10.51
CA GLN A 205 -10.22 7.31 10.67
C GLN A 205 -10.28 8.38 11.76
N ARG A 206 -9.60 8.20 12.89
CA ARG A 206 -9.50 9.23 13.94
C ARG A 206 -8.80 10.51 13.44
N GLN A 207 -7.68 10.35 12.71
CA GLN A 207 -6.98 11.48 12.12
C GLN A 207 -7.82 12.17 11.03
N ALA A 208 -8.54 11.41 10.21
CA ALA A 208 -9.46 11.97 9.23
C ALA A 208 -10.61 12.74 9.90
N ALA A 209 -11.19 12.20 10.98
CA ALA A 209 -12.22 12.89 11.75
C ALA A 209 -11.70 14.20 12.34
N ALA A 210 -10.47 14.22 12.88
CA ALA A 210 -9.83 15.44 13.38
C ALA A 210 -9.59 16.48 12.27
N LYS A 211 -9.17 16.02 11.08
CA LYS A 211 -8.97 16.92 9.91
C LYS A 211 -10.30 17.48 9.41
N ILE A 212 -11.37 16.68 9.42
CA ILE A 212 -12.72 17.15 9.06
C ILE A 212 -13.20 18.20 10.05
N ASP A 213 -13.00 17.95 11.34
CA ASP A 213 -13.35 18.91 12.40
C ASP A 213 -12.60 20.25 12.23
N GLN A 214 -11.30 20.20 11.93
CA GLN A 214 -10.50 21.39 11.60
C GLN A 214 -10.97 22.09 10.33
N GLY A 215 -11.42 21.33 9.30
CA GLY A 215 -11.87 21.87 8.01
C GLY A 215 -13.27 22.53 8.09
N ILE A 216 -14.14 22.02 8.96
CA ILE A 216 -15.48 22.60 9.17
C ILE A 216 -15.40 23.85 10.03
N GLY A 217 -14.34 23.98 10.86
CA GLY A 217 -14.21 25.07 11.83
C GLY A 217 -15.25 24.95 12.97
N LYS A 218 -15.01 25.64 14.06
CA LYS A 218 -16.02 25.79 15.10
C LYS A 218 -17.15 26.65 14.49
N VAL A 219 -18.29 26.01 14.21
CA VAL A 219 -19.52 26.76 13.96
C VAL A 219 -19.86 27.43 15.29
N GLU A 220 -19.46 28.69 15.44
CA GLU A 220 -19.97 29.51 16.53
C GLU A 220 -21.46 29.74 16.25
N ILE A 221 -22.27 28.90 16.88
CA ILE A 221 -23.70 29.18 16.96
C ILE A 221 -23.80 30.39 17.88
N SER A 222 -23.84 31.57 17.28
CA SER A 222 -24.07 32.79 18.00
C SER A 222 -25.36 32.61 18.82
N ALA A 223 -25.22 32.82 20.12
CA ALA A 223 -26.28 32.53 21.11
C ALA A 223 -27.46 33.53 21.03
N GLU A 224 -27.79 34.06 19.85
CA GLU A 224 -28.85 35.06 19.68
C GLU A 224 -30.28 34.50 19.78
N ASN A 225 -30.49 33.20 19.74
CA ASN A 225 -31.82 32.64 20.09
C ASN A 225 -31.77 31.15 20.46
N PRO A 226 -31.47 30.79 21.73
CA PRO A 226 -31.49 29.39 22.18
C PRO A 226 -32.89 28.73 22.07
N GLN A 227 -33.95 29.50 22.07
CA GLN A 227 -35.33 29.00 21.96
C GLN A 227 -35.73 28.62 20.54
N ALA A 228 -35.13 29.20 19.50
CA ALA A 228 -35.45 28.86 18.12
C ALA A 228 -34.82 27.53 17.65
N ILE A 229 -33.77 27.06 18.33
CA ILE A 229 -33.08 25.81 18.00
C ILE A 229 -33.69 24.60 18.70
N ALA A 230 -34.20 24.81 19.92
CA ALA A 230 -34.83 23.76 20.72
C ALA A 230 -36.17 23.25 20.18
N SER A 231 -36.83 23.99 19.25
CA SER A 231 -38.16 23.65 18.74
C SER A 231 -38.17 22.85 17.44
N ARG A 232 -36.99 22.57 16.83
CA ARG A 232 -36.90 21.77 15.58
C ARG A 232 -36.20 20.44 15.83
N THR A 233 -36.88 19.53 16.47
CA THR A 233 -36.45 18.13 16.49
C THR A 233 -36.78 17.47 15.14
N MET A 234 -36.00 16.45 14.74
CA MET A 234 -36.25 15.68 13.49
C MET A 234 -37.67 15.10 13.40
N THR A 235 -38.41 15.03 14.54
CA THR A 235 -39.80 14.61 14.61
C THR A 235 -40.78 15.56 13.93
N ASP A 236 -40.40 16.84 13.74
CA ASP A 236 -41.25 17.85 13.11
C ASP A 236 -41.06 17.98 11.60
N PHE A 237 -40.18 17.16 11.01
CA PHE A 237 -39.97 17.13 9.56
C PHE A 237 -41.18 16.52 8.86
N LYS A 238 -42.14 17.36 8.47
CA LYS A 238 -43.22 16.97 7.57
C LYS A 238 -42.70 17.09 6.13
N PRO A 239 -42.47 15.97 5.41
CA PRO A 239 -42.02 16.06 4.02
C PRO A 239 -43.07 16.80 3.20
N LYS A 240 -42.75 17.99 2.66
CA LYS A 240 -43.61 18.68 1.72
C LYS A 240 -43.80 17.74 0.52
N ARG A 241 -45.07 17.40 0.21
CA ARG A 241 -45.39 16.69 -1.05
C ARG A 241 -44.95 17.59 -2.22
N GLY A 242 -43.75 17.30 -2.75
CA GLY A 242 -43.24 17.91 -3.94
C GLY A 242 -44.10 17.54 -5.14
N LYS A 243 -44.09 18.41 -6.19
CA LYS A 243 -44.70 18.12 -7.49
C LYS A 243 -44.27 16.74 -7.97
N ARG A 244 -45.16 15.92 -8.55
CA ARG A 244 -44.87 14.62 -9.15
C ARG A 244 -43.56 14.68 -9.96
N ARG A 245 -42.58 13.88 -9.54
CA ARG A 245 -41.31 13.79 -10.25
C ARG A 245 -41.52 13.21 -11.65
N TYR A 246 -40.69 13.66 -12.59
CA TYR A 246 -40.71 13.21 -13.97
C TYR A 246 -40.55 11.69 -14.08
N TRP A 247 -41.18 11.07 -15.07
CA TRP A 247 -41.10 9.65 -15.36
C TRP A 247 -39.65 9.20 -15.46
N GLY A 248 -39.23 8.16 -14.67
CA GLY A 248 -37.87 7.60 -14.67
C GLY A 248 -37.02 7.97 -13.46
N SER A 249 -37.47 8.81 -12.53
CA SER A 249 -36.67 9.30 -11.41
C SER A 249 -36.69 8.41 -10.15
N GLY A 250 -37.25 7.21 -10.21
CA GLY A 250 -37.35 6.30 -9.07
C GLY A 250 -38.30 6.80 -7.95
N TYR A 251 -38.56 5.96 -7.00
CA TYR A 251 -39.39 6.25 -5.83
C TYR A 251 -38.62 5.80 -4.56
N LEU A 252 -38.64 6.65 -3.56
CA LEU A 252 -38.17 6.31 -2.20
C LEU A 252 -39.30 6.64 -1.22
N GLY A 253 -39.72 5.68 -0.44
CA GLY A 253 -40.78 5.86 0.54
C GLY A 253 -40.57 5.00 1.77
N GLN A 254 -41.29 5.33 2.84
CA GLN A 254 -41.27 4.57 4.08
C GLN A 254 -42.56 3.77 4.24
N THR A 255 -42.46 2.52 4.61
CA THR A 255 -43.62 1.67 4.93
C THR A 255 -44.24 2.05 6.25
N LYS A 256 -45.49 1.64 6.52
CA LYS A 256 -46.16 1.86 7.78
C LYS A 256 -45.41 1.30 8.99
N GLY A 257 -44.46 0.38 8.77
CA GLY A 257 -43.58 -0.20 9.80
C GLY A 257 -42.22 0.48 9.92
N GLY A 258 -42.02 1.68 9.35
CA GLY A 258 -40.80 2.46 9.48
C GLY A 258 -39.64 2.04 8.56
N ARG A 259 -39.77 0.98 7.78
CA ARG A 259 -38.72 0.56 6.82
C ARG A 259 -38.76 1.42 5.57
N TRP A 260 -37.57 1.78 5.08
CA TRP A 260 -37.44 2.48 3.81
C TRP A 260 -37.51 1.48 2.66
N ASN A 261 -38.27 1.79 1.62
CA ASN A 261 -38.27 1.07 0.35
C ASN A 261 -38.08 2.04 -0.82
N GLY A 262 -37.40 1.60 -1.82
CA GLY A 262 -37.16 2.38 -3.02
C GLY A 262 -37.42 1.54 -4.27
N ARG A 263 -37.83 2.19 -5.34
CA ARG A 263 -38.03 1.58 -6.65
C ARG A 263 -37.34 2.44 -7.69
N TYR A 264 -36.52 1.81 -8.53
CA TYR A 264 -35.87 2.51 -9.63
C TYR A 264 -36.03 1.71 -10.93
N THR A 265 -36.03 2.42 -12.04
CA THR A 265 -36.14 1.81 -13.36
C THR A 265 -34.81 2.02 -14.11
N VAL A 266 -34.24 0.94 -14.59
CA VAL A 266 -33.05 0.96 -15.44
C VAL A 266 -33.49 0.77 -16.88
N THR A 267 -33.02 1.66 -17.75
CA THR A 267 -33.18 1.49 -19.21
C THR A 267 -31.91 0.85 -19.76
N TRP A 268 -32.04 -0.29 -20.41
CA TRP A 268 -30.93 -1.00 -21.04
C TRP A 268 -30.58 -0.38 -22.40
N PRO A 269 -29.38 -0.65 -22.96
CA PRO A 269 -28.98 -0.12 -24.26
C PRO A 269 -29.91 -0.52 -25.43
N ASP A 270 -30.65 -1.61 -25.28
CA ASP A 270 -31.67 -2.08 -26.22
C ASP A 270 -33.02 -1.35 -26.10
N GLY A 271 -33.13 -0.35 -25.21
CA GLY A 271 -34.34 0.42 -24.95
C GLY A 271 -35.32 -0.25 -23.98
N THR A 272 -35.04 -1.47 -23.52
CA THR A 272 -35.91 -2.15 -22.53
C THR A 272 -35.79 -1.53 -21.15
N LYS A 273 -36.93 -1.40 -20.45
CA LYS A 273 -36.99 -0.83 -19.09
C LYS A 273 -37.30 -1.93 -18.07
N ARG A 274 -36.46 -2.07 -17.07
CA ARG A 274 -36.70 -3.00 -15.95
C ARG A 274 -36.71 -2.23 -14.63
N THR A 275 -37.70 -2.53 -13.81
CA THR A 275 -37.87 -1.92 -12.48
C THR A 275 -37.35 -2.86 -11.42
N ARG A 276 -36.60 -2.35 -10.44
CA ARG A 276 -36.10 -3.06 -9.28
C ARG A 276 -36.52 -2.35 -8.00
N ASP A 277 -36.89 -3.14 -7.00
CA ASP A 277 -37.18 -2.67 -5.65
C ASP A 277 -35.96 -2.84 -4.77
N ILE A 278 -35.73 -1.88 -3.86
CA ILE A 278 -34.70 -1.93 -2.85
C ILE A 278 -35.44 -1.89 -1.49
N TYR A 279 -35.08 -2.83 -0.62
CA TYR A 279 -35.64 -2.98 0.72
C TYR A 279 -34.63 -2.60 1.78
#